data_70ab15fd608aeb9f8cb822dffd447154
#
_entry.id   70ab15fd608aeb9f8cb822dffd447154
#
_cell.length_a   1.000
_cell.length_b   1.000
_cell.length_c   1.000
_cell.angle_alpha   90.00
_cell.angle_beta   90.00
_cell.angle_gamma   90.00
#
_symmetry.space_group_name_H-M   'P 1'
#
loop_
_entity.id
_entity.type
_entity.pdbx_description
1 polymer ?
#
loop_
_entity_poly.entity_id
_entity_poly.type
_entity_poly.pdbx_seq_one_letter_code
_entity_poly.pdbx_strand_id
1 'polypeptide(L)'
;MNEPDICRSIHELIMLHLPEILSLRNTSELKSDHTFVSKGDKLCEKLIFDFLDSNLKDYLVISEETETNLSRLEEVEYVITVDPIDGTENFVSGLKEWGVGISVYKGMRHYQSMIMLPELGIRLCTGDQFSKIIGSRICGLSSYMQPEDFKRLEQGSEYRIMGCCMYNMYNVIRGCYR
;
A
#
# COMPACT_ATOMS: atom_id res chain seq x y z
N MET A 1 19.94 18.65 11.67
CA MET A 1 19.96 17.28 11.13
C MET A 1 18.79 17.20 10.17
N ASN A 2 19.02 16.71 8.95
CA ASN A 2 17.89 16.50 8.03
C ASN A 2 16.98 15.42 8.62
N GLU A 3 15.67 15.66 8.60
CA GLU A 3 14.70 14.66 9.01
C GLU A 3 14.79 13.43 8.09
N PRO A 4 14.59 12.21 8.61
CA PRO A 4 14.75 11.00 7.82
C PRO A 4 13.67 10.90 6.73
N ASP A 5 14.10 10.59 5.51
CA ASP A 5 13.18 10.21 4.43
C ASP A 5 12.82 8.72 4.58
N ILE A 6 11.87 8.46 5.48
CA ILE A 6 11.42 7.11 5.85
C ILE A 6 10.87 6.39 4.62
N CYS A 7 10.04 7.06 3.82
CA CYS A 7 9.40 6.47 2.66
C CYS A 7 10.43 6.04 1.60
N ARG A 8 11.44 6.87 1.35
CA ARG A 8 12.50 6.53 0.39
C ARG A 8 13.33 5.35 0.87
N SER A 9 13.72 5.34 2.13
CA SER A 9 14.54 4.27 2.68
C SER A 9 13.81 2.92 2.66
N ILE A 10 12.50 2.92 2.99
CA ILE A 10 11.68 1.71 2.90
C ILE A 10 11.50 1.27 1.45
N HIS A 11 11.32 2.19 0.50
CA HIS A 11 11.28 1.84 -0.92
C HIS A 11 12.55 1.10 -1.35
N GLU A 12 13.73 1.66 -1.03
CA GLU A 12 15.02 1.07 -1.40
C GLU A 12 15.17 -0.33 -0.76
N LEU A 13 14.75 -0.49 0.50
CA LEU A 13 14.77 -1.76 1.21
C LEU A 13 13.87 -2.82 0.55
N ILE A 14 12.61 -2.48 0.25
CA ILE A 14 11.68 -3.41 -0.41
C ILE A 14 12.17 -3.80 -1.80
N MET A 15 12.69 -2.85 -2.58
CA MET A 15 13.24 -3.14 -3.91
C MET A 15 14.47 -4.05 -3.85
N LEU A 16 15.31 -3.92 -2.83
CA LEU A 16 16.45 -4.80 -2.60
C LEU A 16 16.01 -6.25 -2.34
N HIS A 17 14.94 -6.44 -1.58
CA HIS A 17 14.40 -7.76 -1.23
C HIS A 17 13.29 -8.24 -2.18
N LEU A 18 12.97 -7.50 -3.24
CA LEU A 18 11.89 -7.86 -4.16
C LEU A 18 11.99 -9.30 -4.71
N PRO A 19 13.17 -9.80 -5.15
CA PRO A 19 13.27 -11.19 -5.62
C PRO A 19 12.88 -12.23 -4.55
N GLU A 20 13.23 -11.99 -3.29
CA GLU A 20 12.90 -12.86 -2.18
C GLU A 20 11.38 -12.80 -1.89
N ILE A 21 10.79 -11.60 -1.82
CA ILE A 21 9.36 -11.39 -1.65
C ILE A 21 8.57 -12.14 -2.73
N LEU A 22 8.96 -11.99 -4.01
CA LEU A 22 8.31 -12.67 -5.13
C LEU A 22 8.40 -14.20 -5.06
N SER A 23 9.48 -14.75 -4.50
CA SER A 23 9.64 -16.20 -4.32
C SER A 23 8.62 -16.80 -3.35
N LEU A 24 7.97 -15.96 -2.51
CA LEU A 24 7.02 -16.36 -1.49
C LEU A 24 5.55 -16.33 -1.94
N ARG A 25 5.25 -16.00 -3.18
CA ARG A 25 3.88 -15.93 -3.72
C ARG A 25 3.05 -17.18 -3.47
N ASN A 26 3.62 -18.34 -3.64
CA ASN A 26 2.93 -19.63 -3.51
C ASN A 26 2.81 -20.11 -2.06
N THR A 27 2.97 -19.23 -1.08
CA THR A 27 2.97 -19.58 0.35
C THR A 27 1.81 -18.93 1.10
N SER A 28 0.66 -18.76 0.44
CA SER A 28 -0.51 -18.09 1.02
C SER A 28 -1.31 -19.01 1.95
N GLU A 29 -1.91 -18.37 2.96
CA GLU A 29 -2.88 -18.96 3.87
C GLU A 29 -4.17 -18.13 3.82
N LEU A 30 -5.32 -18.80 3.94
CA LEU A 30 -6.62 -18.11 3.99
C LEU A 30 -6.90 -17.67 5.43
N LYS A 31 -7.15 -16.37 5.64
CA LYS A 31 -7.59 -15.83 6.94
C LYS A 31 -9.05 -16.18 7.23
N SER A 32 -9.49 -15.98 8.47
CA SER A 32 -10.88 -16.24 8.90
C SER A 32 -11.91 -15.34 8.21
N ASP A 33 -11.50 -14.20 7.69
CA ASP A 33 -12.33 -13.26 6.93
C ASP A 33 -12.35 -13.55 5.42
N HIS A 34 -11.80 -14.70 5.00
CA HIS A 34 -11.66 -15.13 3.61
C HIS A 34 -10.73 -14.29 2.74
N THR A 35 -9.85 -13.49 3.33
CA THR A 35 -8.72 -12.86 2.62
C THR A 35 -7.48 -13.73 2.70
N PHE A 36 -6.52 -13.53 1.79
CA PHE A 36 -5.23 -14.21 1.85
C PHE A 36 -4.21 -13.39 2.64
N VAL A 37 -3.31 -14.12 3.29
CA VAL A 37 -2.01 -13.62 3.74
C VAL A 37 -0.94 -14.56 3.19
N SER A 38 0.16 -14.01 2.70
CA SER A 38 1.30 -14.80 2.24
C SER A 38 2.51 -14.61 3.16
N LYS A 39 3.50 -15.48 3.01
CA LYS A 39 4.80 -15.22 3.65
C LYS A 39 5.48 -13.97 3.07
N GLY A 40 5.09 -13.52 1.87
CA GLY A 40 5.51 -12.27 1.28
C GLY A 40 5.05 -11.06 2.11
N ASP A 41 3.77 -11.05 2.54
CA ASP A 41 3.22 -10.00 3.43
C ASP A 41 4.02 -9.95 4.74
N LYS A 42 4.22 -11.11 5.37
CA LYS A 42 4.98 -11.22 6.62
C LYS A 42 6.45 -10.79 6.47
N LEU A 43 7.08 -11.07 5.33
CA LEU A 43 8.44 -10.62 5.06
C LEU A 43 8.49 -9.11 4.84
N CYS A 44 7.59 -8.55 4.04
CA CYS A 44 7.50 -7.10 3.85
C CYS A 44 7.30 -6.36 5.18
N GLU A 45 6.35 -6.82 5.99
CA GLU A 45 6.10 -6.24 7.32
C GLU A 45 7.33 -6.30 8.19
N LYS A 46 7.98 -7.48 8.27
CA LYS A 46 9.20 -7.67 9.07
C LYS A 46 10.33 -6.74 8.64
N LEU A 47 10.59 -6.62 7.34
CA LEU A 47 11.62 -5.72 6.80
C LEU A 47 11.36 -4.26 7.20
N ILE A 48 10.10 -3.84 7.09
CA ILE A 48 9.70 -2.48 7.47
C ILE A 48 9.88 -2.27 8.97
N PHE A 49 9.46 -3.20 9.81
CA PHE A 49 9.59 -3.10 11.27
C PHE A 49 11.04 -3.08 11.71
N ASP A 50 11.88 -3.98 11.19
CA ASP A 50 13.32 -4.02 11.49
C ASP A 50 14.01 -2.69 11.11
N PHE A 51 13.58 -2.07 10.00
CA PHE A 51 14.06 -0.75 9.59
C PHE A 51 13.63 0.34 10.59
N LEU A 52 12.35 0.36 10.96
CA LEU A 52 11.81 1.36 11.90
C LEU A 52 12.46 1.24 13.27
N ASP A 53 12.60 0.02 13.80
CA ASP A 53 13.29 -0.25 15.08
C ASP A 53 14.74 0.25 15.09
N SER A 54 15.42 0.14 13.96
CA SER A 54 16.82 0.56 13.83
C SER A 54 16.98 2.08 13.69
N ASN A 55 15.94 2.79 13.24
CA ASN A 55 16.06 4.20 12.83
C ASN A 55 15.20 5.17 13.66
N LEU A 56 14.14 4.69 14.32
CA LEU A 56 13.24 5.50 15.14
C LEU A 56 13.23 5.01 16.58
N LYS A 57 13.07 5.93 17.53
CA LYS A 57 13.06 5.61 18.97
C LYS A 57 11.68 5.64 19.59
N ASP A 58 10.83 6.53 19.12
CA ASP A 58 9.51 6.79 19.72
C ASP A 58 8.46 6.79 18.60
N TYR A 59 7.93 5.60 18.32
CA TYR A 59 6.97 5.41 17.26
C TYR A 59 5.95 4.32 17.59
N LEU A 60 4.84 4.34 16.86
CA LEU A 60 3.80 3.32 16.85
C LEU A 60 3.52 2.92 15.39
N VAL A 61 3.50 1.61 15.12
CA VAL A 61 3.07 1.09 13.82
C VAL A 61 1.65 0.56 13.91
N ILE A 62 0.85 0.89 12.91
CA ILE A 62 -0.47 0.31 12.65
C ILE A 62 -0.34 -0.45 11.34
N SER A 63 -0.37 -1.78 11.40
CA SER A 63 -0.24 -2.66 10.25
C SER A 63 -1.51 -3.49 10.04
N GLU A 64 -1.74 -3.93 8.81
CA GLU A 64 -2.85 -4.83 8.49
C GLU A 64 -2.63 -6.22 9.10
N GLU A 65 -1.39 -6.69 9.15
CA GLU A 65 -1.07 -8.07 9.54
C GLU A 65 -0.77 -8.24 11.03
N THR A 66 -0.58 -7.15 11.76
CA THR A 66 -0.24 -7.18 13.20
C THR A 66 -1.21 -6.32 14.02
N GLU A 67 -1.80 -6.94 15.04
CA GLU A 67 -2.67 -6.21 15.98
C GLU A 67 -1.86 -5.19 16.79
N THR A 68 -2.30 -3.93 16.77
CA THR A 68 -1.60 -2.80 17.39
C THR A 68 -2.37 -2.29 18.61
N ASN A 69 -1.68 -2.13 19.73
CA ASN A 69 -2.23 -1.45 20.89
C ASN A 69 -2.19 0.07 20.69
N LEU A 70 -3.35 0.67 20.47
CA LEU A 70 -3.51 2.10 20.19
C LEU A 70 -3.46 3.01 21.43
N SER A 71 -3.25 2.48 22.63
CA SER A 71 -3.25 3.29 23.88
C SER A 71 -2.20 4.40 23.89
N ARG A 72 -1.11 4.25 23.13
CA ARG A 72 -0.02 5.22 23.00
C ARG A 72 -0.10 6.12 21.78
N LEU A 73 -1.22 6.11 21.05
CA LEU A 73 -1.34 6.80 19.75
C LEU A 73 -1.00 8.30 19.82
N GLU A 74 -1.40 8.97 20.90
CA GLU A 74 -1.18 10.42 21.09
C GLU A 74 0.14 10.74 21.82
N GLU A 75 0.83 9.73 22.32
CA GLU A 75 2.03 9.89 23.15
C GLU A 75 3.34 9.80 22.35
N VAL A 76 3.31 9.12 21.20
CA VAL A 76 4.50 8.84 20.39
C VAL A 76 4.82 9.99 19.42
N GLU A 77 6.11 10.14 19.10
CA GLU A 77 6.55 11.14 18.12
C GLU A 77 6.05 10.79 16.70
N TYR A 78 6.13 9.50 16.31
CA TYR A 78 5.70 9.05 14.99
C TYR A 78 4.61 7.99 15.09
N VAL A 79 3.59 8.13 14.25
CA VAL A 79 2.61 7.07 13.96
C VAL A 79 2.77 6.68 12.50
N ILE A 80 2.95 5.39 12.24
CA ILE A 80 3.20 4.88 10.90
C ILE A 80 2.14 3.84 10.57
N THR A 81 1.37 4.07 9.52
CA THR A 81 0.46 3.06 8.98
C THR A 81 1.14 2.32 7.86
N VAL A 82 1.04 0.99 7.87
CA VAL A 82 1.68 0.09 6.92
C VAL A 82 0.65 -0.86 6.35
N ASP A 83 0.59 -0.96 5.04
CA ASP A 83 -0.01 -2.07 4.33
C ASP A 83 1.12 -2.77 3.56
N PRO A 84 1.57 -3.94 4.02
CA PRO A 84 2.75 -4.60 3.49
C PRO A 84 2.55 -5.16 2.10
N ILE A 85 1.33 -5.64 1.75
CA ILE A 85 0.94 -6.03 0.39
C ILE A 85 -0.55 -5.76 0.17
N ASP A 86 -0.90 -4.57 -0.33
CA ASP A 86 -2.24 -4.32 -0.87
C ASP A 86 -2.45 -5.12 -2.17
N GLY A 87 -3.55 -5.82 -2.23
CA GLY A 87 -3.84 -6.72 -3.33
C GLY A 87 -3.15 -8.07 -3.18
N THR A 88 -3.17 -8.66 -1.98
CA THR A 88 -2.59 -9.99 -1.70
C THR A 88 -3.13 -11.06 -2.65
N GLU A 89 -4.42 -11.01 -3.03
CA GLU A 89 -5.00 -11.90 -4.05
C GLU A 89 -4.26 -11.79 -5.39
N ASN A 90 -3.97 -10.57 -5.85
CA ASN A 90 -3.19 -10.33 -7.06
C ASN A 90 -1.78 -10.87 -6.92
N PHE A 91 -1.14 -10.58 -5.79
CA PHE A 91 0.20 -11.05 -5.50
C PHE A 91 0.31 -12.57 -5.58
N VAL A 92 -0.55 -13.32 -4.87
CA VAL A 92 -0.51 -14.80 -4.86
C VAL A 92 -0.94 -15.40 -6.20
N SER A 93 -1.79 -14.72 -6.95
CA SER A 93 -2.21 -15.14 -8.30
C SER A 93 -1.19 -14.82 -9.40
N GLY A 94 -0.07 -14.16 -9.06
CA GLY A 94 0.99 -13.83 -10.04
C GLY A 94 0.75 -12.58 -10.86
N LEU A 95 -0.27 -11.78 -10.52
CA LEU A 95 -0.48 -10.47 -11.13
C LEU A 95 0.53 -9.46 -10.59
N LYS A 96 0.75 -8.36 -11.34
CA LYS A 96 1.73 -7.33 -10.99
C LYS A 96 1.11 -6.12 -10.29
N GLU A 97 -0.21 -6.04 -10.28
CA GLU A 97 -0.99 -4.95 -9.72
C GLU A 97 -1.21 -5.20 -8.22
N TRP A 98 -0.13 -5.15 -7.46
CA TRP A 98 -0.09 -5.15 -6.00
C TRP A 98 0.85 -4.06 -5.51
N GLY A 99 0.70 -3.63 -4.28
CA GLY A 99 1.45 -2.48 -3.77
C GLY A 99 1.89 -2.60 -2.32
N VAL A 100 2.82 -1.73 -1.91
CA VAL A 100 3.19 -1.48 -0.52
C VAL A 100 2.84 -0.03 -0.20
N GLY A 101 2.11 0.18 0.89
CA GLY A 101 1.66 1.49 1.32
C GLY A 101 2.17 1.88 2.68
N ILE A 102 2.62 3.13 2.79
CA ILE A 102 3.10 3.69 4.04
C ILE A 102 2.58 5.11 4.19
N SER A 103 2.06 5.42 5.37
CA SER A 103 1.82 6.80 5.76
C SER A 103 2.45 7.06 7.11
N VAL A 104 3.19 8.15 7.21
CA VAL A 104 3.91 8.61 8.40
C VAL A 104 3.28 9.88 8.90
N TYR A 105 2.93 9.89 10.17
CA TYR A 105 2.46 11.07 10.91
C TYR A 105 3.48 11.44 11.96
N LYS A 106 3.73 12.72 12.17
CA LYS A 106 4.58 13.26 13.22
C LYS A 106 3.76 14.20 14.09
N GLY A 107 3.65 13.91 15.40
CA GLY A 107 2.78 14.68 16.29
C GLY A 107 1.35 14.78 15.76
N MET A 108 0.78 13.67 15.28
CA MET A 108 -0.56 13.54 14.70
C MET A 108 -0.79 14.37 13.42
N ARG A 109 0.26 14.91 12.79
CA ARG A 109 0.17 15.60 11.50
C ARG A 109 0.80 14.75 10.41
N HIS A 110 0.13 14.67 9.27
CA HIS A 110 0.68 13.98 8.11
C HIS A 110 2.07 14.55 7.78
N TYR A 111 3.05 13.67 7.65
CA TYR A 111 4.44 13.99 7.36
C TYR A 111 4.87 13.49 5.99
N GLN A 112 4.76 12.19 5.74
CA GLN A 112 5.10 11.56 4.46
C GLN A 112 4.10 10.44 4.16
N SER A 113 3.90 10.16 2.87
CA SER A 113 3.24 8.92 2.43
C SER A 113 3.87 8.41 1.16
N MET A 114 3.79 7.11 0.96
CA MET A 114 4.25 6.42 -0.23
C MET A 114 3.23 5.39 -0.68
N ILE A 115 2.99 5.36 -1.97
CA ILE A 115 2.43 4.22 -2.70
C ILE A 115 3.55 3.70 -3.58
N MET A 116 3.88 2.41 -3.48
CA MET A 116 4.74 1.76 -4.46
C MET A 116 4.07 0.52 -5.03
N LEU A 117 4.29 0.30 -6.34
CA LEU A 117 3.86 -0.89 -7.08
C LEU A 117 5.13 -1.55 -7.61
N PRO A 118 5.75 -2.45 -6.82
CA PRO A 118 7.14 -2.85 -7.01
C PRO A 118 7.42 -3.48 -8.37
N GLU A 119 6.55 -4.39 -8.83
CA GLU A 119 6.75 -5.07 -10.12
C GLU A 119 6.44 -4.19 -11.34
N LEU A 120 5.76 -3.08 -11.14
CA LEU A 120 5.51 -2.07 -12.19
C LEU A 120 6.59 -0.98 -12.21
N GLY A 121 7.54 -1.02 -11.26
CA GLY A 121 8.58 -0.01 -11.11
C GLY A 121 8.03 1.38 -10.77
N ILE A 122 6.88 1.43 -10.11
CA ILE A 122 6.18 2.67 -9.76
C ILE A 122 6.39 2.99 -8.29
N ARG A 123 6.71 4.26 -8.03
CA ARG A 123 6.69 4.87 -6.70
C ARG A 123 6.06 6.26 -6.80
N LEU A 124 5.21 6.59 -5.84
CA LEU A 124 4.64 7.92 -5.66
C LEU A 124 4.75 8.30 -4.18
N CYS A 125 5.45 9.40 -3.90
CA CYS A 125 5.65 9.92 -2.55
C CYS A 125 5.05 11.31 -2.38
N THR A 126 4.83 11.70 -1.14
CA THR A 126 4.49 13.09 -0.78
C THR A 126 5.51 14.04 -1.36
N GLY A 127 5.03 15.07 -2.06
CA GLY A 127 5.87 16.09 -2.71
C GLY A 127 6.29 15.79 -4.15
N ASP A 128 6.07 14.57 -4.66
CA ASP A 128 6.36 14.25 -6.05
C ASP A 128 5.54 15.14 -7.01
N GLN A 129 6.21 15.62 -8.06
CA GLN A 129 5.59 16.42 -9.11
C GLN A 129 5.38 15.57 -10.37
N PHE A 130 4.21 15.66 -10.96
CA PHE A 130 3.89 14.92 -12.20
C PHE A 130 2.79 15.63 -13.00
N SER A 131 2.77 15.38 -14.30
CA SER A 131 1.68 15.82 -15.16
C SER A 131 0.51 14.85 -15.06
N LYS A 132 -0.69 15.40 -14.82
CA LYS A 132 -1.94 14.60 -14.80
C LYS A 132 -2.45 14.35 -16.22
N ILE A 133 -2.97 13.15 -16.43
CA ILE A 133 -3.75 12.81 -17.61
C ILE A 133 -5.15 13.44 -17.46
N ILE A 134 -5.66 14.01 -18.54
CA ILE A 134 -6.96 14.71 -18.55
C ILE A 134 -7.91 13.98 -19.49
N GLY A 135 -9.18 13.87 -19.09
CA GLY A 135 -10.25 13.34 -19.95
C GLY A 135 -10.38 11.82 -19.95
N SER A 136 -9.78 11.12 -18.99
CA SER A 136 -10.05 9.69 -18.82
C SER A 136 -11.52 9.43 -18.53
N ARG A 137 -12.05 8.35 -19.11
CA ARG A 137 -13.39 7.80 -18.84
C ARG A 137 -13.34 6.54 -17.99
N ILE A 138 -12.14 6.14 -17.55
CA ILE A 138 -11.93 4.93 -16.76
C ILE A 138 -12.25 5.20 -15.31
N CYS A 139 -13.00 4.30 -14.67
CA CYS A 139 -13.29 4.29 -13.25
C CYS A 139 -12.77 2.99 -12.65
N GLY A 140 -11.98 3.10 -11.59
CA GLY A 140 -11.59 1.95 -10.77
C GLY A 140 -12.73 1.57 -9.81
N LEU A 141 -13.03 0.28 -9.72
CA LEU A 141 -14.05 -0.25 -8.82
C LEU A 141 -13.40 -1.18 -7.79
N SER A 142 -14.04 -1.28 -6.63
CA SER A 142 -13.66 -2.26 -5.60
C SER A 142 -14.05 -3.67 -6.03
N SER A 143 -13.23 -4.67 -5.69
CA SER A 143 -13.57 -6.09 -5.80
C SER A 143 -14.67 -6.55 -4.83
N TYR A 144 -14.98 -5.72 -3.83
CA TYR A 144 -16.04 -5.98 -2.83
C TYR A 144 -17.41 -5.40 -3.22
N MET A 145 -17.58 -4.94 -4.48
CA MET A 145 -18.87 -4.43 -4.95
C MET A 145 -19.94 -5.50 -4.91
N GLN A 146 -21.13 -5.11 -4.42
CA GLN A 146 -22.31 -5.96 -4.38
C GLN A 146 -23.08 -5.88 -5.72
N PRO A 147 -23.92 -6.87 -6.06
CA PRO A 147 -24.70 -6.85 -7.33
C PRO A 147 -25.55 -5.59 -7.52
N GLU A 148 -26.02 -4.98 -6.43
CA GLU A 148 -26.82 -3.74 -6.45
C GLU A 148 -25.99 -2.53 -6.89
N ASP A 149 -24.69 -2.50 -6.59
CA ASP A 149 -23.80 -1.39 -6.95
C ASP A 149 -23.62 -1.29 -8.47
N PHE A 150 -23.58 -2.44 -9.16
CA PHE A 150 -23.45 -2.46 -10.62
C PHE A 150 -24.63 -1.77 -11.33
N LYS A 151 -25.81 -1.69 -10.71
CA LYS A 151 -26.98 -0.99 -11.28
C LYS A 151 -26.83 0.53 -11.27
N ARG A 152 -25.88 1.06 -10.49
CA ARG A 152 -25.61 2.50 -10.36
C ARG A 152 -24.49 2.99 -11.28
N LEU A 153 -23.91 2.08 -12.07
CA LEU A 153 -22.81 2.45 -12.97
C LEU A 153 -23.32 3.31 -14.13
N GLU A 154 -22.59 4.38 -14.42
CA GLU A 154 -22.94 5.33 -15.48
C GLU A 154 -22.66 4.76 -16.86
N GLN A 155 -23.58 4.97 -17.80
CA GLN A 155 -23.35 4.65 -19.21
C GLN A 155 -22.24 5.54 -19.79
N GLY A 156 -21.40 4.97 -20.66
CA GLY A 156 -20.32 5.70 -21.33
C GLY A 156 -19.01 5.78 -20.53
N SER A 157 -18.95 5.19 -19.34
CA SER A 157 -17.71 5.00 -18.58
C SER A 157 -17.11 3.62 -18.84
N GLU A 158 -15.80 3.53 -18.73
CA GLU A 158 -15.05 2.27 -18.78
C GLU A 158 -14.69 1.85 -17.36
N TYR A 159 -15.05 0.65 -16.94
CA TYR A 159 -14.84 0.19 -15.57
C TYR A 159 -13.73 -0.84 -15.47
N ARG A 160 -12.97 -0.78 -14.38
CA ARG A 160 -11.90 -1.73 -14.07
C ARG A 160 -12.01 -2.17 -12.61
N ILE A 161 -11.93 -3.47 -12.37
CA ILE A 161 -11.81 -4.07 -11.03
C ILE A 161 -10.42 -4.68 -10.99
N MET A 162 -9.48 -4.02 -10.32
CA MET A 162 -8.06 -4.40 -10.32
C MET A 162 -7.63 -5.15 -9.05
N GLY A 163 -8.48 -5.20 -8.02
CA GLY A 163 -8.19 -5.93 -6.78
C GLY A 163 -7.06 -5.36 -5.92
N CYS A 164 -6.61 -4.13 -6.21
CA CYS A 164 -5.57 -3.44 -5.46
C CYS A 164 -5.96 -1.97 -5.32
N CYS A 165 -6.15 -1.53 -4.08
CA CYS A 165 -6.57 -0.16 -3.77
C CYS A 165 -5.47 0.85 -4.13
N MET A 166 -4.22 0.54 -3.85
CA MET A 166 -3.07 1.40 -4.15
C MET A 166 -2.88 1.59 -5.65
N TYR A 167 -3.10 0.54 -6.45
CA TYR A 167 -3.10 0.67 -7.89
C TYR A 167 -4.20 1.63 -8.37
N ASN A 168 -5.40 1.51 -7.81
CA ASN A 168 -6.51 2.42 -8.13
C ASN A 168 -6.19 3.85 -7.68
N MET A 169 -5.70 4.04 -6.45
CA MET A 169 -5.30 5.35 -5.91
C MET A 169 -4.23 6.02 -6.77
N TYR A 170 -3.17 5.28 -7.14
CA TYR A 170 -2.14 5.79 -8.04
C TYR A 170 -2.75 6.30 -9.36
N ASN A 171 -3.64 5.52 -9.98
CA ASN A 171 -4.25 5.88 -11.25
C ASN A 171 -5.21 7.08 -11.13
N VAL A 172 -5.91 7.24 -10.00
CA VAL A 172 -6.73 8.44 -9.72
C VAL A 172 -5.83 9.67 -9.55
N ILE A 173 -4.76 9.56 -8.76
CA ILE A 173 -3.83 10.66 -8.53
C ILE A 173 -3.20 11.11 -9.86
N ARG A 174 -2.84 10.16 -10.73
CA ARG A 174 -2.28 10.43 -12.07
C ARG A 174 -3.32 10.93 -13.09
N GLY A 175 -4.61 10.87 -12.78
CA GLY A 175 -5.70 11.21 -13.71
C GLY A 175 -5.98 10.13 -14.77
N CYS A 176 -5.39 8.94 -14.64
CA CYS A 176 -5.70 7.78 -15.49
C CYS A 176 -7.10 7.23 -15.20
N TYR A 177 -7.55 7.36 -13.94
CA TYR A 177 -8.92 7.09 -13.47
C TYR A 177 -9.57 8.41 -13.05
N ARG A 178 -10.90 8.50 -13.20
CA ARG A 178 -11.71 9.65 -12.77
C ARG A 178 -12.46 9.35 -11.47
#